data_fba9a79ac91bd4614a55be5ec796a719
#
_entry.id   fba9a79ac91bd4614a55be5ec796a719
#
_cell.length_a   1.000
_cell.length_b   1.000
_cell.length_c   1.000
_cell.angle_alpha   90.00
_cell.angle_beta   90.00
_cell.angle_gamma   90.00
#
_symmetry.space_group_name_H-M   'P 1'
#
loop_
_entity.id
_entity.type
_entity.pdbx_description
1 polymer ?
#
loop_
_entity_poly.entity_id
_entity_poly.type
_entity_poly.pdbx_seq_one_letter_code
_entity_poly.pdbx_strand_id
1 'polypeptide(L)'
;MKIVGIIAEYNPFHKGHEYQIRYAREILGADYIVIAMSGDFVQRGAPALMEKHLRAEMALLGGADLILEMPVQTATASAEGFAAGGVSLLDGLGVVDELCFGSECGDTETLMNIAQILVKEPFEYRKLLQQNLRTGMSFPAARSSALIRYMREKATSVHNTFGVSSEHIELILSSPNNILGIEYCKALLRLCLLYTSPSPRDRQKS
;
A
#
# COMPACT_ATOMS: atom_id res chain seq x y z
N MET A 1 4.65 23.62 -2.44
CA MET A 1 3.32 23.10 -2.04
C MET A 1 3.44 21.59 -2.07
N LYS A 2 3.27 20.94 -0.93
CA LYS A 2 3.38 19.49 -0.77
C LYS A 2 2.02 18.90 -0.42
N ILE A 3 1.57 17.94 -1.21
CA ILE A 3 0.27 17.28 -1.03
C ILE A 3 0.50 15.82 -0.67
N VAL A 4 0.02 15.41 0.50
CA VAL A 4 0.15 14.03 1.00
C VAL A 4 -1.19 13.32 0.88
N GLY A 5 -1.18 12.15 0.22
CA GLY A 5 -2.31 11.25 0.10
C GLY A 5 -2.36 10.25 1.25
N ILE A 6 -3.55 9.91 1.70
CA ILE A 6 -3.82 8.83 2.66
C ILE A 6 -4.94 7.95 2.08
N ILE A 7 -4.84 6.64 2.22
CA ILE A 7 -5.91 5.71 1.86
C ILE A 7 -6.44 5.09 3.14
N ALA A 8 -7.75 5.17 3.37
CA ALA A 8 -8.34 4.77 4.65
C ALA A 8 -9.77 4.25 4.53
N GLU A 9 -10.19 3.52 5.55
CA GLU A 9 -11.59 3.13 5.74
C GLU A 9 -12.30 4.01 6.79
N TYR A 10 -11.55 4.40 7.83
CA TYR A 10 -12.08 5.13 9.00
C TYR A 10 -13.32 4.49 9.60
N ASN A 11 -13.23 3.23 9.93
CA ASN A 11 -14.38 2.41 10.33
C ASN A 11 -14.31 1.92 11.79
N PRO A 12 -14.45 2.81 12.82
CA PRO A 12 -14.62 4.27 12.75
C PRO A 12 -13.29 5.04 12.69
N PHE A 13 -13.38 6.37 12.54
CA PHE A 13 -12.25 7.27 12.76
C PHE A 13 -11.85 7.26 14.25
N HIS A 14 -10.56 7.23 14.54
CA HIS A 14 -10.03 7.16 15.91
C HIS A 14 -8.68 7.90 16.05
N LYS A 15 -8.18 8.01 17.28
CA LYS A 15 -6.93 8.74 17.60
C LYS A 15 -5.70 8.31 16.79
N GLY A 16 -5.63 7.06 16.36
CA GLY A 16 -4.54 6.60 15.49
C GLY A 16 -4.60 7.22 14.09
N HIS A 17 -5.81 7.42 13.56
CA HIS A 17 -6.00 8.11 12.28
C HIS A 17 -5.72 9.61 12.40
N GLU A 18 -6.15 10.24 13.49
CA GLU A 18 -5.81 11.64 13.80
C GLU A 18 -4.28 11.81 13.93
N TYR A 19 -3.60 10.88 14.61
CA TYR A 19 -2.15 10.87 14.70
C TYR A 19 -1.50 10.79 13.31
N GLN A 20 -1.99 9.94 12.41
CA GLN A 20 -1.45 9.81 11.06
C GLN A 20 -1.61 11.10 10.26
N ILE A 21 -2.78 11.76 10.34
CA ILE A 21 -3.02 13.06 9.70
C ILE A 21 -2.07 14.12 10.26
N ARG A 22 -1.93 14.19 11.58
CA ARG A 22 -1.00 15.11 12.23
C ARG A 22 0.45 14.83 11.85
N TYR A 23 0.87 13.56 11.78
CA TYR A 23 2.19 13.17 11.32
C TYR A 23 2.46 13.64 9.89
N ALA A 24 1.49 13.47 8.98
CA ALA A 24 1.60 13.96 7.62
C ALA A 24 1.76 15.50 7.60
N ARG A 25 1.06 16.22 8.45
CA ARG A 25 1.13 17.67 8.54
C ARG A 25 2.45 18.17 9.14
N GLU A 26 2.82 17.66 10.30
CA GLU A 26 3.93 18.21 11.11
C GLU A 26 5.29 17.62 10.74
N ILE A 27 5.34 16.33 10.43
CA ILE A 27 6.60 15.61 10.19
C ILE A 27 6.92 15.52 8.68
N LEU A 28 5.93 15.16 7.85
CA LEU A 28 6.14 15.12 6.41
C LEU A 28 6.03 16.53 5.77
N GLY A 29 5.53 17.52 6.48
CA GLY A 29 5.42 18.90 6.01
C GLY A 29 4.35 19.09 4.92
N ALA A 30 3.23 18.36 5.03
CA ALA A 30 2.12 18.48 4.08
C ALA A 30 1.45 19.85 4.16
N ASP A 31 1.39 20.57 3.04
CA ASP A 31 0.54 21.75 2.90
C ASP A 31 -0.94 21.37 2.82
N TYR A 32 -1.23 20.24 2.14
CA TYR A 32 -2.57 19.67 2.03
C TYR A 32 -2.54 18.14 2.21
N ILE A 33 -3.63 17.61 2.80
CA ILE A 33 -3.83 16.18 3.03
C ILE A 33 -5.10 15.75 2.32
N VAL A 34 -4.95 14.85 1.35
CA VAL A 34 -6.04 14.29 0.55
C VAL A 34 -6.26 12.84 0.94
N ILE A 35 -7.48 12.48 1.26
CA ILE A 35 -7.81 11.12 1.70
C ILE A 35 -8.72 10.43 0.68
N ALA A 36 -8.27 9.27 0.19
CA ALA A 36 -9.11 8.32 -0.52
C ALA A 36 -9.78 7.40 0.50
N MET A 37 -11.08 7.56 0.72
CA MET A 37 -11.82 6.89 1.78
C MET A 37 -12.86 5.92 1.22
N SER A 38 -13.00 4.73 1.82
CA SER A 38 -14.10 3.81 1.53
C SER A 38 -15.46 4.46 1.78
N GLY A 39 -16.43 4.22 0.89
CA GLY A 39 -17.80 4.68 1.03
C GLY A 39 -18.58 3.87 2.08
N ASP A 40 -19.83 3.50 1.78
CA ASP A 40 -20.72 2.80 2.71
C ASP A 40 -20.31 1.33 2.96
N PHE A 41 -19.42 0.78 2.10
CA PHE A 41 -18.85 -0.55 2.25
C PHE A 41 -17.33 -0.47 2.35
N VAL A 42 -16.78 -1.25 3.26
CA VAL A 42 -15.35 -1.35 3.52
C VAL A 42 -14.76 -2.63 2.92
N GLN A 43 -13.47 -2.84 3.07
CA GLN A 43 -12.76 -3.99 2.55
C GLN A 43 -13.47 -5.31 2.91
N ARG A 44 -13.47 -6.27 1.99
CA ARG A 44 -14.20 -7.55 2.07
C ARG A 44 -15.73 -7.44 2.02
N GLY A 45 -16.26 -6.27 1.67
CA GLY A 45 -17.69 -6.07 1.43
C GLY A 45 -18.54 -5.91 2.69
N ALA A 46 -17.93 -5.69 3.85
CA ALA A 46 -18.68 -5.40 5.06
C ALA A 46 -19.29 -4.00 5.01
N PRO A 47 -20.52 -3.78 5.53
CA PRO A 47 -21.04 -2.44 5.72
C PRO A 47 -20.17 -1.67 6.72
N ALA A 48 -19.97 -0.37 6.48
CA ALA A 48 -19.30 0.49 7.44
C ALA A 48 -20.15 0.66 8.71
N LEU A 49 -19.49 0.79 9.87
CA LEU A 49 -20.17 0.99 11.16
C LEU A 49 -20.90 2.34 11.26
N MET A 50 -20.45 3.33 10.48
CA MET A 50 -20.97 4.69 10.47
C MET A 50 -21.13 5.15 9.03
N GLU A 51 -22.08 6.06 8.81
CA GLU A 51 -22.32 6.70 7.53
C GLU A 51 -21.05 7.38 6.99
N LYS A 52 -20.85 7.33 5.69
CA LYS A 52 -19.64 7.87 5.04
C LYS A 52 -19.45 9.36 5.26
N HIS A 53 -20.53 10.16 5.24
CA HIS A 53 -20.44 11.61 5.44
C HIS A 53 -19.97 11.96 6.85
N LEU A 54 -20.46 11.23 7.87
CA LEU A 54 -20.00 11.41 9.25
C LEU A 54 -18.51 11.04 9.40
N ARG A 55 -18.08 9.95 8.77
CA ARG A 55 -16.66 9.55 8.78
C ARG A 55 -15.78 10.58 8.05
N ALA A 56 -16.26 11.13 6.94
CA ALA A 56 -15.56 12.19 6.22
C ALA A 56 -15.47 13.47 7.07
N GLU A 57 -16.55 13.87 7.74
CA GLU A 57 -16.55 15.01 8.64
C GLU A 57 -15.55 14.84 9.78
N MET A 58 -15.51 13.65 10.42
CA MET A 58 -14.53 13.33 11.47
C MET A 58 -13.09 13.47 10.95
N ALA A 59 -12.81 13.03 9.73
CA ALA A 59 -11.47 13.14 9.15
C ALA A 59 -11.11 14.60 8.81
N LEU A 60 -12.05 15.40 8.31
CA LEU A 60 -11.87 16.84 8.08
C LEU A 60 -11.61 17.58 9.39
N LEU A 61 -12.39 17.30 10.44
CA LEU A 61 -12.16 17.85 11.78
C LEU A 61 -10.82 17.38 12.36
N GLY A 62 -10.34 16.18 11.98
CA GLY A 62 -9.03 15.65 12.33
C GLY A 62 -7.85 16.28 11.58
N GLY A 63 -8.12 17.23 10.65
CA GLY A 63 -7.09 17.99 9.94
C GLY A 63 -6.83 17.59 8.49
N ALA A 64 -7.68 16.75 7.89
CA ALA A 64 -7.67 16.51 6.45
C ALA A 64 -8.26 17.71 5.69
N ASP A 65 -7.84 17.92 4.44
CA ASP A 65 -8.31 19.04 3.61
C ASP A 65 -9.33 18.58 2.55
N LEU A 66 -9.21 17.35 2.06
CA LEU A 66 -10.10 16.81 1.04
C LEU A 66 -10.33 15.32 1.27
N ILE A 67 -11.58 14.90 1.19
CA ILE A 67 -11.97 13.49 1.22
C ILE A 67 -12.58 13.11 -0.13
N LEU A 68 -12.05 12.06 -0.74
CA LEU A 68 -12.55 11.45 -1.96
C LEU A 68 -13.11 10.07 -1.65
N GLU A 69 -14.30 9.78 -2.14
CA GLU A 69 -14.88 8.44 -2.01
C GLU A 69 -14.24 7.49 -3.03
N MET A 70 -13.73 6.36 -2.55
CA MET A 70 -13.25 5.29 -3.41
C MET A 70 -14.43 4.59 -4.10
N PRO A 71 -14.30 4.22 -5.40
CA PRO A 71 -15.29 3.37 -6.05
C PRO A 71 -15.54 2.10 -5.25
N VAL A 72 -16.80 1.72 -5.08
CA VAL A 72 -17.18 0.56 -4.24
C VAL A 72 -16.48 -0.73 -4.67
N GLN A 73 -16.25 -0.92 -5.97
CA GLN A 73 -15.55 -2.09 -6.51
C GLN A 73 -14.13 -2.22 -5.97
N THR A 74 -13.44 -1.11 -5.74
CA THR A 74 -12.09 -1.09 -5.16
C THR A 74 -12.13 -1.07 -3.64
N ALA A 75 -13.06 -0.34 -3.05
CA ALA A 75 -13.25 -0.28 -1.59
C ALA A 75 -13.52 -1.67 -0.97
N THR A 76 -14.28 -2.52 -1.67
CA THR A 76 -14.65 -3.88 -1.21
C THR A 76 -13.70 -4.99 -1.67
N ALA A 77 -12.68 -4.65 -2.45
CA ALA A 77 -11.76 -5.62 -3.03
C ALA A 77 -10.81 -6.27 -2.01
N SER A 78 -9.97 -7.19 -2.49
CA SER A 78 -8.81 -7.68 -1.74
C SER A 78 -7.83 -6.57 -1.41
N ALA A 79 -6.88 -6.80 -0.51
CA ALA A 79 -5.85 -5.82 -0.16
C ALA A 79 -5.12 -5.26 -1.41
N GLU A 80 -4.83 -6.11 -2.41
CA GLU A 80 -4.23 -5.68 -3.68
C GLU A 80 -5.16 -4.76 -4.48
N GLY A 81 -6.44 -5.13 -4.63
CA GLY A 81 -7.41 -4.31 -5.37
C GLY A 81 -7.73 -3.00 -4.66
N PHE A 82 -7.84 -3.03 -3.33
CA PHE A 82 -8.03 -1.86 -2.50
C PHE A 82 -6.84 -0.88 -2.64
N ALA A 83 -5.63 -1.39 -2.50
CA ALA A 83 -4.42 -0.58 -2.65
C ALA A 83 -4.29 0.00 -4.06
N ALA A 84 -4.48 -0.83 -5.09
CA ALA A 84 -4.41 -0.37 -6.47
C ALA A 84 -5.44 0.72 -6.77
N GLY A 85 -6.68 0.55 -6.30
CA GLY A 85 -7.75 1.55 -6.51
C GLY A 85 -7.49 2.85 -5.78
N GLY A 86 -7.08 2.79 -4.50
CA GLY A 86 -6.77 3.99 -3.72
C GLY A 86 -5.58 4.77 -4.28
N VAL A 87 -4.49 4.06 -4.61
CA VAL A 87 -3.30 4.69 -5.23
C VAL A 87 -3.65 5.29 -6.59
N SER A 88 -4.40 4.57 -7.44
CA SER A 88 -4.81 5.10 -8.75
C SER A 88 -5.73 6.32 -8.63
N LEU A 89 -6.61 6.37 -7.63
CA LEU A 89 -7.46 7.53 -7.38
C LEU A 89 -6.63 8.76 -7.01
N LEU A 90 -5.66 8.61 -6.10
CA LEU A 90 -4.78 9.70 -5.68
C LEU A 90 -3.83 10.14 -6.81
N ASP A 91 -3.24 9.20 -7.56
CA ASP A 91 -2.38 9.47 -8.72
C ASP A 91 -3.15 10.19 -9.83
N GLY A 92 -4.41 9.79 -10.07
CA GLY A 92 -5.28 10.40 -11.07
C GLY A 92 -5.59 11.88 -10.84
N LEU A 93 -5.41 12.41 -9.63
CA LEU A 93 -5.48 13.84 -9.35
C LEU A 93 -4.30 14.61 -9.96
N GLY A 94 -3.17 13.97 -10.16
CA GLY A 94 -1.96 14.57 -10.74
C GLY A 94 -1.29 15.63 -9.87
N VAL A 95 -1.65 15.71 -8.58
CA VAL A 95 -1.14 16.71 -7.64
C VAL A 95 -0.62 16.13 -6.32
N VAL A 96 -0.82 14.84 -6.07
CA VAL A 96 -0.36 14.18 -4.85
C VAL A 96 1.12 13.82 -5.00
N ASP A 97 1.94 14.30 -4.06
CA ASP A 97 3.40 14.12 -4.08
C ASP A 97 3.85 12.85 -3.35
N GLU A 98 3.19 12.51 -2.23
CA GLU A 98 3.56 11.39 -1.38
C GLU A 98 2.33 10.63 -0.87
N LEU A 99 2.50 9.33 -0.62
CA LEU A 99 1.52 8.50 0.06
C LEU A 99 1.97 8.21 1.49
N CYS A 100 1.14 8.57 2.47
CA CYS A 100 1.36 8.27 3.89
C CYS A 100 0.45 7.12 4.33
N PHE A 101 1.03 6.06 4.89
CA PHE A 101 0.27 4.93 5.45
C PHE A 101 0.92 4.44 6.75
N GLY A 102 0.10 3.84 7.62
CA GLY A 102 0.59 3.20 8.84
C GLY A 102 1.14 1.80 8.57
N SER A 103 2.20 1.42 9.28
CA SER A 103 2.72 0.05 9.28
C SER A 103 3.22 -0.34 10.66
N GLU A 104 3.18 -1.63 10.98
CA GLU A 104 3.68 -2.13 12.26
C GLU A 104 5.21 -2.12 12.31
N CYS A 105 5.89 -2.31 11.17
CA CYS A 105 7.36 -2.31 11.12
C CYS A 105 7.97 -0.92 11.03
N GLY A 106 7.24 0.09 10.55
CA GLY A 106 7.76 1.46 10.35
C GLY A 106 8.92 1.58 9.36
N ASP A 107 9.19 0.53 8.57
CA ASP A 107 10.32 0.44 7.64
C ASP A 107 9.84 0.38 6.19
N THR A 108 9.72 1.56 5.59
CA THR A 108 9.26 1.71 4.20
C THR A 108 10.25 1.07 3.21
N GLU A 109 11.54 1.06 3.50
CA GLU A 109 12.55 0.48 2.61
C GLU A 109 12.37 -1.04 2.49
N THR A 110 12.19 -1.73 3.61
CA THR A 110 11.89 -3.17 3.62
C THR A 110 10.58 -3.48 2.90
N LEU A 111 9.50 -2.71 3.13
CA LEU A 111 8.23 -2.90 2.43
C LEU A 111 8.37 -2.69 0.92
N MET A 112 9.13 -1.68 0.48
CA MET A 112 9.40 -1.41 -0.93
C MET A 112 10.24 -2.52 -1.56
N ASN A 113 11.25 -3.04 -0.88
CA ASN A 113 12.07 -4.15 -1.35
C ASN A 113 11.23 -5.43 -1.56
N ILE A 114 10.34 -5.73 -0.62
CA ILE A 114 9.38 -6.84 -0.74
C ILE A 114 8.47 -6.61 -1.96
N ALA A 115 7.91 -5.41 -2.10
CA ALA A 115 7.04 -5.05 -3.21
C ALA A 115 7.75 -5.21 -4.56
N GLN A 116 9.02 -4.81 -4.68
CA GLN A 116 9.83 -4.99 -5.89
C GLN A 116 9.99 -6.47 -6.28
N ILE A 117 10.23 -7.35 -5.31
CA ILE A 117 10.32 -8.80 -5.57
C ILE A 117 8.99 -9.30 -6.11
N LEU A 118 7.87 -8.89 -5.49
CA LEU A 118 6.52 -9.30 -5.88
C LEU A 118 6.07 -8.75 -7.24
N VAL A 119 6.54 -7.58 -7.64
CA VAL A 119 6.25 -6.99 -8.96
C VAL A 119 7.12 -7.59 -10.05
N LYS A 120 8.42 -7.78 -9.80
CA LYS A 120 9.39 -8.30 -10.79
C LYS A 120 9.30 -9.81 -10.95
N GLU A 121 8.83 -10.52 -9.93
CA GLU A 121 8.74 -11.97 -9.88
C GLU A 121 10.00 -12.68 -10.41
N PRO A 122 11.17 -12.53 -9.78
CA PRO A 122 12.40 -13.17 -10.23
C PRO A 122 12.21 -14.69 -10.45
N PHE A 123 12.97 -15.28 -11.36
CA PHE A 123 12.83 -16.69 -11.74
C PHE A 123 12.89 -17.64 -10.53
N GLU A 124 13.83 -17.41 -9.61
CA GLU A 124 14.00 -18.22 -8.40
C GLU A 124 12.79 -18.12 -7.48
N TYR A 125 12.25 -16.90 -7.29
CA TYR A 125 11.03 -16.67 -6.52
C TYR A 125 9.82 -17.41 -7.14
N ARG A 126 9.60 -17.26 -8.47
CA ARG A 126 8.52 -17.96 -9.18
C ARG A 126 8.62 -19.48 -9.06
N LYS A 127 9.85 -20.03 -9.14
CA LYS A 127 10.10 -21.47 -8.95
C LYS A 127 9.67 -21.93 -7.56
N LEU A 128 10.04 -21.19 -6.50
CA LEU A 128 9.66 -21.49 -5.12
C LEU A 128 8.14 -21.41 -4.93
N LEU A 129 7.50 -20.37 -5.46
CA LEU A 129 6.05 -20.21 -5.42
C LEU A 129 5.32 -21.39 -6.08
N GLN A 130 5.74 -21.79 -7.27
CA GLN A 130 5.15 -22.93 -7.97
C GLN A 130 5.35 -24.24 -7.21
N GLN A 131 6.52 -24.46 -6.60
CA GLN A 131 6.77 -25.63 -5.77
C GLN A 131 5.81 -25.69 -4.60
N ASN A 132 5.64 -24.58 -3.87
CA ASN A 132 4.72 -24.50 -2.73
C ASN A 132 3.25 -24.76 -3.15
N LEU A 133 2.81 -24.19 -4.28
CA LEU A 133 1.46 -24.41 -4.79
C LEU A 133 1.22 -25.87 -5.16
N ARG A 134 2.23 -26.58 -5.71
CA ARG A 134 2.11 -28.00 -6.04
C ARG A 134 1.98 -28.91 -4.80
N THR A 135 2.40 -28.45 -3.62
CA THR A 135 2.18 -29.17 -2.35
C THR A 135 0.80 -28.97 -1.76
N GLY A 136 -0.09 -28.23 -2.44
CA GLY A 136 -1.46 -27.95 -1.98
C GLY A 136 -1.57 -26.76 -1.03
N MET A 137 -0.54 -25.95 -0.87
CA MET A 137 -0.62 -24.72 -0.08
C MET A 137 -1.59 -23.73 -0.72
N SER A 138 -2.34 -22.98 0.11
CA SER A 138 -3.11 -21.83 -0.36
C SER A 138 -2.20 -20.77 -0.98
N PHE A 139 -2.70 -20.01 -1.95
CA PHE A 139 -1.87 -18.98 -2.61
C PHE A 139 -1.21 -17.99 -1.64
N PRO A 140 -1.91 -17.43 -0.61
CA PRO A 140 -1.28 -16.55 0.36
C PRO A 140 -0.14 -17.21 1.13
N ALA A 141 -0.34 -18.46 1.60
CA ALA A 141 0.69 -19.22 2.32
C ALA A 141 1.88 -19.56 1.43
N ALA A 142 1.62 -20.00 0.18
CA ALA A 142 2.66 -20.33 -0.79
C ALA A 142 3.49 -19.09 -1.15
N ARG A 143 2.84 -17.93 -1.31
CA ARG A 143 3.48 -16.64 -1.60
C ARG A 143 4.40 -16.20 -0.46
N SER A 144 3.91 -16.21 0.77
CA SER A 144 4.69 -15.83 1.96
C SER A 144 5.89 -16.76 2.15
N SER A 145 5.69 -18.07 2.09
CA SER A 145 6.77 -19.06 2.23
C SER A 145 7.84 -18.92 1.13
N ALA A 146 7.43 -18.72 -0.12
CA ALA A 146 8.34 -18.51 -1.23
C ALA A 146 9.17 -17.22 -1.07
N LEU A 147 8.55 -16.15 -0.60
CA LEU A 147 9.19 -14.86 -0.37
C LEU A 147 10.23 -14.94 0.74
N ILE A 148 9.87 -15.51 1.90
CA ILE A 148 10.78 -15.70 3.03
C ILE A 148 12.01 -16.50 2.60
N ARG A 149 11.77 -17.62 1.90
CA ARG A 149 12.86 -18.46 1.42
C ARG A 149 13.74 -17.75 0.41
N TYR A 150 13.17 -17.06 -0.56
CA TYR A 150 13.88 -16.28 -1.56
C TYR A 150 14.77 -15.21 -0.93
N MET A 151 14.21 -14.41 -0.01
CA MET A 151 14.94 -13.35 0.67
C MET A 151 16.08 -13.91 1.54
N ARG A 152 15.86 -15.03 2.23
CA ARG A 152 16.90 -15.72 3.01
C ARG A 152 18.05 -16.22 2.13
N GLU A 153 17.75 -16.84 0.98
CA GLU A 153 18.77 -17.33 0.06
C GLU A 153 19.60 -16.17 -0.54
N LYS A 154 18.98 -15.00 -0.75
CA LYS A 154 19.69 -13.79 -1.20
C LYS A 154 20.51 -13.13 -0.08
N ALA A 155 20.03 -13.15 1.17
CA ALA A 155 20.78 -12.60 2.32
C ALA A 155 22.07 -13.38 2.63
N THR A 156 22.14 -14.67 2.29
CA THR A 156 23.33 -15.51 2.46
C THR A 156 24.32 -15.39 1.31
N SER A 157 23.95 -14.79 0.19
CA SER A 157 24.89 -14.51 -0.91
C SER A 157 25.78 -13.30 -0.59
N VAL A 158 27.01 -13.26 -1.10
CA VAL A 158 28.12 -12.34 -0.78
C VAL A 158 27.78 -10.83 -0.90
N HIS A 159 26.64 -10.48 -1.47
CA HIS A 159 26.06 -9.14 -1.50
C HIS A 159 24.80 -9.13 -0.64
N ASN A 160 24.98 -8.93 0.67
CA ASN A 160 23.90 -8.80 1.63
C ASN A 160 23.06 -7.54 1.33
N THR A 161 22.07 -7.68 0.44
CA THR A 161 21.22 -6.57 -0.02
C THR A 161 20.03 -6.31 0.94
N PHE A 162 19.77 -7.22 1.89
CA PHE A 162 18.53 -7.18 2.65
C PHE A 162 18.68 -7.18 4.19
N GLY A 163 19.82 -7.14 4.79
CA GLY A 163 20.06 -6.91 6.23
C GLY A 163 19.04 -7.42 7.30
N VAL A 164 17.97 -8.09 6.85
CA VAL A 164 16.78 -8.41 7.65
C VAL A 164 16.72 -9.90 7.96
N SER A 165 16.47 -10.27 9.23
CA SER A 165 16.33 -11.67 9.62
C SER A 165 15.03 -12.29 9.08
N SER A 166 15.03 -13.63 8.88
CA SER A 166 13.84 -14.36 8.40
C SER A 166 12.63 -14.19 9.34
N GLU A 167 12.87 -14.15 10.65
CA GLU A 167 11.84 -13.95 11.68
C GLU A 167 11.18 -12.57 11.55
N HIS A 168 11.97 -11.55 11.22
CA HIS A 168 11.44 -10.21 11.00
C HIS A 168 10.59 -10.14 9.72
N ILE A 169 10.99 -10.84 8.65
CA ILE A 169 10.18 -10.92 7.42
C ILE A 169 8.86 -11.67 7.70
N GLU A 170 8.87 -12.76 8.47
CA GLU A 170 7.65 -13.45 8.87
C GLU A 170 6.70 -12.54 9.65
N LEU A 171 7.23 -11.76 10.58
CA LEU A 171 6.45 -10.78 11.33
C LEU A 171 5.83 -9.71 10.41
N ILE A 172 6.61 -9.18 9.47
CA ILE A 172 6.11 -8.21 8.48
C ILE A 172 4.95 -8.81 7.69
N LEU A 173 5.10 -10.03 7.18
CA LEU A 173 4.10 -10.69 6.32
C LEU A 173 2.86 -11.20 7.06
N SER A 174 2.89 -11.25 8.40
CA SER A 174 1.74 -11.60 9.23
C SER A 174 0.96 -10.39 9.76
N SER A 175 1.52 -9.19 9.64
CA SER A 175 0.92 -7.95 10.18
C SER A 175 0.02 -7.27 9.15
N PRO A 176 -1.25 -6.97 9.47
CA PRO A 176 -2.23 -6.50 8.50
C PRO A 176 -1.86 -5.18 7.79
N ASN A 177 -1.35 -4.18 8.53
CA ASN A 177 -0.99 -2.89 7.92
C ASN A 177 0.30 -3.01 7.10
N ASN A 178 1.24 -3.88 7.47
CA ASN A 178 2.42 -4.18 6.65
C ASN A 178 2.02 -4.83 5.33
N ILE A 179 1.09 -5.79 5.35
CA ILE A 179 0.56 -6.42 4.13
C ILE A 179 -0.04 -5.35 3.21
N LEU A 180 -0.86 -4.47 3.77
CA LEU A 180 -1.48 -3.38 3.02
C LEU A 180 -0.42 -2.39 2.51
N GLY A 181 0.58 -2.05 3.32
CA GLY A 181 1.73 -1.22 2.94
C GLY A 181 2.52 -1.79 1.76
N ILE A 182 2.76 -3.11 1.75
CA ILE A 182 3.38 -3.80 0.61
C ILE A 182 2.52 -3.66 -0.65
N GLU A 183 1.19 -3.79 -0.55
CA GLU A 183 0.30 -3.64 -1.69
C GLU A 183 0.26 -2.18 -2.20
N TYR A 184 0.34 -1.18 -1.32
CA TYR A 184 0.53 0.22 -1.73
C TYR A 184 1.86 0.43 -2.48
N CYS A 185 2.96 -0.10 -1.96
CA CYS A 185 4.25 -0.04 -2.64
C CYS A 185 4.22 -0.74 -4.01
N LYS A 186 3.54 -1.89 -4.13
CA LYS A 186 3.33 -2.58 -5.41
C LYS A 186 2.53 -1.73 -6.39
N ALA A 187 1.46 -1.09 -5.94
CA ALA A 187 0.64 -0.23 -6.78
C ALA A 187 1.46 0.97 -7.31
N LEU A 188 2.23 1.64 -6.45
CA LEU A 188 3.14 2.72 -6.84
C LEU A 188 4.17 2.26 -7.87
N LEU A 189 4.82 1.11 -7.66
CA LEU A 189 5.80 0.56 -8.60
C LEU A 189 5.17 0.24 -9.96
N ARG A 190 3.95 -0.29 -9.99
CA ARG A 190 3.23 -0.59 -11.23
C ARG A 190 2.86 0.68 -12.01
N LEU A 191 2.42 1.73 -11.32
CA LEU A 191 2.14 3.03 -11.94
C LEU A 191 3.42 3.65 -12.51
N CYS A 192 4.52 3.70 -11.78
CA CYS A 192 5.81 4.18 -12.28
C CYS A 192 6.31 3.38 -13.49
N LEU A 193 6.07 2.07 -13.56
CA LEU A 193 6.41 1.25 -14.73
C LEU A 193 5.55 1.58 -15.96
N LEU A 194 4.32 2.07 -15.77
CA LEU A 194 3.48 2.58 -16.86
C LEU A 194 3.97 3.93 -17.38
N TYR A 195 4.60 4.76 -16.55
CA TYR A 195 5.19 6.04 -16.93
C TYR A 195 6.57 5.92 -17.64
N THR A 196 7.22 4.77 -17.61
CA THR A 196 8.46 4.53 -18.38
C THR A 196 8.21 4.28 -19.88
N SER A 197 6.97 4.10 -20.29
CA SER A 197 6.55 4.21 -21.68
C SER A 197 6.24 5.69 -21.95
N PRO A 198 6.81 6.35 -23.01
CA PRO A 198 6.55 7.77 -23.26
C PRO A 198 5.05 8.00 -23.40
N SER A 199 4.48 8.65 -22.38
CA SER A 199 3.07 9.03 -22.36
C SER A 199 2.78 9.98 -23.54
N PRO A 200 1.61 9.91 -24.17
CA PRO A 200 1.18 10.91 -25.15
C PRO A 200 1.25 12.35 -24.62
N ARG A 201 1.23 12.56 -23.30
CA ARG A 201 1.36 13.88 -22.64
C ARG A 201 2.78 14.46 -22.75
N ASP A 202 3.80 13.61 -22.81
CA ASP A 202 5.19 14.07 -22.92
C ASP A 202 5.56 14.52 -24.35
N ARG A 203 4.75 14.15 -25.35
CA ARG A 203 4.92 14.57 -26.77
C ARG A 203 4.39 15.98 -27.06
N GLN A 204 3.67 16.62 -26.12
CA GLN A 204 3.11 17.97 -26.32
C GLN A 204 3.99 19.09 -25.72
N LYS A 205 5.16 18.75 -25.16
CA LYS A 205 6.10 19.72 -24.57
C LYS A 205 7.41 19.90 -25.36
N SER A 206 7.44 19.44 -26.62
CA SER A 206 8.57 19.70 -27.54
C SER A 206 8.18 20.65 -28.63
#